data_ed070e27ff9e420d775fce2d3060a6eb
#
_entry.id   ed070e27ff9e420d775fce2d3060a6eb
#
_cell.length_a   1.000
_cell.length_b   1.000
_cell.length_c   1.000
_cell.angle_alpha   90.00
_cell.angle_beta   90.00
_cell.angle_gamma   90.00
#
_symmetry.space_group_name_H-M   'P 1'
#
loop_
_entity.id
_entity.type
_entity.pdbx_description
1 polymer ?
#
loop_
_entity_poly.entity_id
_entity_poly.type
_entity_poly.pdbx_seq_one_letter_code
_entity_poly.pdbx_strand_id
1 'polypeptide(L)'
;MKTYAIIPSRFGSSRFPGKPLAVLAGKPLVAWVVEAVKKARGFDEVLVATDDERIVKAVEEHGGKAVMTPSELPSGTDRVACAARNLLGRDFDDDDILVNVQGDEPLIDPALVEQLAQKLKDDPRWSMATAVTPIRRAEDFAAKSVVKVVTDRDGGALYFSRAPIPCDRDNVPEIHNPLYVRHLGIYAYRGGFLKRYIKEPPCDLEKTEKLEQLRALWMGAKIAVVRTQDEGVGVDTPEDAVRVGKILEERAAK
;
A
#
# COMPACT_ATOMS: atom_id res chain seq x y z
N MET A 1 15.35 16.22 -0.21
CA MET A 1 14.61 14.95 -0.38
C MET A 1 14.40 14.35 1.00
N LYS A 2 13.17 14.29 1.46
CA LYS A 2 12.72 13.62 2.68
C LYS A 2 11.87 12.40 2.34
N THR A 3 11.69 11.52 3.30
CA THR A 3 10.95 10.26 3.10
C THR A 3 9.92 10.08 4.21
N TYR A 4 8.66 9.94 3.82
CA TYR A 4 7.52 9.82 4.73
C TYR A 4 6.83 8.48 4.52
N ALA A 5 6.53 7.76 5.59
CA ALA A 5 5.60 6.63 5.56
C ALA A 5 4.25 7.09 6.12
N ILE A 6 3.21 7.02 5.32
CA ILE A 6 1.88 7.50 5.68
C ILE A 6 0.89 6.35 5.57
N ILE A 7 0.13 6.14 6.64
CA ILE A 7 -0.82 5.06 6.81
C ILE A 7 -2.24 5.64 6.76
N PRO A 8 -2.91 5.65 5.59
CA PRO A 8 -4.29 6.10 5.52
C PRO A 8 -5.20 5.14 6.29
N SER A 9 -5.98 5.68 7.23
CA SER A 9 -6.80 4.89 8.13
C SER A 9 -8.11 5.61 8.43
N ARG A 10 -9.19 5.28 7.71
CA ARG A 10 -10.51 5.88 7.92
C ARG A 10 -11.39 5.01 8.81
N PHE A 11 -12.26 5.64 9.60
CA PHE A 11 -13.20 4.92 10.45
C PHE A 11 -14.28 4.19 9.63
N GLY A 12 -14.74 4.82 8.54
CA GLY A 12 -15.78 4.30 7.68
C GLY A 12 -15.29 3.14 6.81
N SER A 13 -15.66 1.91 7.16
CA SER A 13 -15.47 0.70 6.37
C SER A 13 -16.79 -0.03 6.25
N SER A 14 -17.22 -0.35 5.03
CA SER A 14 -18.51 -1.02 4.79
C SER A 14 -18.53 -2.48 5.26
N ARG A 15 -17.42 -3.20 5.11
CA ARG A 15 -17.28 -4.62 5.48
C ARG A 15 -16.96 -4.82 6.96
N PHE A 16 -16.25 -3.89 7.57
CA PHE A 16 -15.83 -3.97 8.97
C PHE A 16 -15.80 -2.54 9.56
N PRO A 17 -16.96 -2.00 10.04
CA PRO A 17 -17.04 -0.68 10.64
C PRO A 17 -16.10 -0.53 11.84
N GLY A 18 -15.34 0.57 11.89
CA GLY A 18 -14.37 0.79 12.96
C GLY A 18 -13.12 -0.10 12.89
N LYS A 19 -12.87 -0.76 11.76
CA LYS A 19 -11.74 -1.67 11.52
C LYS A 19 -10.41 -1.22 12.14
N PRO A 20 -9.96 0.05 12.00
CA PRO A 20 -8.68 0.48 12.57
C PRO A 20 -8.59 0.36 14.10
N LEU A 21 -9.73 0.40 14.78
CA LEU A 21 -9.83 0.28 16.25
C LEU A 21 -10.12 -1.15 16.72
N ALA A 22 -10.29 -2.11 15.81
CA ALA A 22 -10.47 -3.51 16.17
C ALA A 22 -9.26 -4.01 16.96
N VAL A 23 -9.50 -4.65 18.09
CA VAL A 23 -8.44 -5.15 18.99
C VAL A 23 -7.96 -6.52 18.51
N LEU A 24 -6.66 -6.61 18.20
CA LEU A 24 -5.95 -7.82 17.83
C LEU A 24 -4.80 -8.02 18.84
N ALA A 25 -4.72 -9.17 19.47
CA ALA A 25 -3.64 -9.45 20.44
C ALA A 25 -3.40 -8.29 21.44
N GLY A 26 -4.49 -7.73 21.98
CA GLY A 26 -4.47 -6.69 23.01
C GLY A 26 -4.20 -5.25 22.53
N LYS A 27 -4.02 -5.00 21.22
CA LYS A 27 -3.80 -3.65 20.66
C LYS A 27 -4.75 -3.37 19.49
N PRO A 28 -5.12 -2.09 19.22
CA PRO A 28 -5.84 -1.72 18.00
C PRO A 28 -5.06 -2.09 16.73
N LEU A 29 -5.78 -2.49 15.67
CA LEU A 29 -5.18 -2.84 14.38
C LEU A 29 -4.22 -1.75 13.87
N VAL A 30 -4.64 -0.47 13.93
CA VAL A 30 -3.81 0.65 13.48
C VAL A 30 -2.50 0.77 14.26
N ALA A 31 -2.50 0.45 15.55
CA ALA A 31 -1.28 0.49 16.39
C ALA A 31 -0.27 -0.59 15.96
N TRP A 32 -0.75 -1.77 15.59
CA TRP A 32 0.10 -2.83 15.02
C TRP A 32 0.76 -2.40 13.71
N VAL A 33 -0.01 -1.76 12.81
CA VAL A 33 0.53 -1.25 11.54
C VAL A 33 1.59 -0.18 11.79
N VAL A 34 1.32 0.77 12.69
CA VAL A 34 2.30 1.81 13.09
C VAL A 34 3.57 1.18 13.64
N GLU A 35 3.44 0.20 14.54
CA GLU A 35 4.59 -0.50 15.15
C GLU A 35 5.43 -1.24 14.09
N ALA A 36 4.78 -1.90 13.13
CA ALA A 36 5.47 -2.57 12.03
C ALA A 36 6.22 -1.57 11.15
N VAL A 37 5.55 -0.49 10.70
CA VAL A 37 6.14 0.51 9.80
C VAL A 37 7.26 1.31 10.49
N LYS A 38 7.18 1.56 11.79
CA LYS A 38 8.24 2.22 12.55
C LYS A 38 9.56 1.43 12.63
N LYS A 39 9.54 0.13 12.36
CA LYS A 39 10.76 -0.69 12.26
C LYS A 39 11.50 -0.47 10.95
N ALA A 40 10.84 0.11 9.94
CA ALA A 40 11.47 0.46 8.67
C ALA A 40 12.44 1.64 8.86
N ARG A 41 13.62 1.54 8.24
CA ARG A 41 14.68 2.54 8.32
C ARG A 41 14.63 3.53 7.17
N GLY A 42 15.22 4.70 7.37
CA GLY A 42 15.38 5.70 6.32
C GLY A 42 14.15 6.58 6.07
N PHE A 43 13.25 6.65 7.05
CA PHE A 43 12.09 7.55 7.07
C PHE A 43 12.30 8.70 8.03
N ASP A 44 12.00 9.91 7.57
CA ASP A 44 12.02 11.13 8.40
C ASP A 44 10.80 11.17 9.33
N GLU A 45 9.67 10.61 8.90
CA GLU A 45 8.45 10.53 9.70
C GLU A 45 7.58 9.34 9.29
N VAL A 46 6.90 8.75 10.30
CA VAL A 46 5.86 7.73 10.14
C VAL A 46 4.59 8.24 10.81
N LEU A 47 3.50 8.36 10.06
CA LEU A 47 2.25 8.91 10.58
C LEU A 47 1.01 8.22 10.02
N VAL A 48 -0.07 8.27 10.80
CA VAL A 48 -1.40 7.85 10.39
C VAL A 48 -2.19 9.06 9.88
N ALA A 49 -2.82 8.92 8.72
CA ALA A 49 -3.74 9.89 8.16
C ALA A 49 -5.19 9.42 8.38
N THR A 50 -5.96 10.12 9.19
CA THR A 50 -7.31 9.68 9.58
C THR A 50 -8.33 10.81 9.57
N ASP A 51 -9.61 10.44 9.51
CA ASP A 51 -10.77 11.33 9.59
C ASP A 51 -11.51 11.21 10.95
N ASP A 52 -10.93 10.51 11.92
CA ASP A 52 -11.61 10.20 13.18
C ASP A 52 -10.71 10.39 14.39
N GLU A 53 -11.13 11.22 15.35
CA GLU A 53 -10.36 11.52 16.56
C GLU A 53 -10.11 10.29 17.46
N ARG A 54 -10.97 9.27 17.39
CA ARG A 54 -10.77 8.02 18.14
C ARG A 54 -9.56 7.26 17.61
N ILE A 55 -9.31 7.34 16.30
CA ILE A 55 -8.12 6.74 15.68
C ILE A 55 -6.89 7.55 16.05
N VAL A 56 -6.96 8.90 16.05
CA VAL A 56 -5.86 9.75 16.54
C VAL A 56 -5.46 9.35 17.95
N LYS A 57 -6.42 9.31 18.87
CA LYS A 57 -6.20 8.93 20.26
C LYS A 57 -5.55 7.54 20.39
N ALA A 58 -6.10 6.54 19.69
CA ALA A 58 -5.56 5.19 19.73
C ALA A 58 -4.11 5.09 19.22
N VAL A 59 -3.77 5.86 18.17
CA VAL A 59 -2.41 5.94 17.63
C VAL A 59 -1.46 6.60 18.63
N GLU A 60 -1.85 7.73 19.24
CA GLU A 60 -1.03 8.48 20.20
C GLU A 60 -0.81 7.70 21.50
N GLU A 61 -1.83 7.01 22.01
CA GLU A 61 -1.72 6.14 23.19
C GLU A 61 -0.71 5.00 22.99
N HIS A 62 -0.45 4.61 21.73
CA HIS A 62 0.56 3.61 21.36
C HIS A 62 1.85 4.23 20.81
N GLY A 63 2.09 5.52 21.11
CA GLY A 63 3.33 6.21 20.75
C GLY A 63 3.50 6.48 19.26
N GLY A 64 2.42 6.41 18.48
CA GLY A 64 2.37 6.81 17.07
C GLY A 64 2.13 8.31 16.91
N LYS A 65 2.11 8.76 15.66
CA LYS A 65 1.74 10.13 15.26
C LYS A 65 0.58 10.05 14.29
N ALA A 66 -0.42 10.89 14.47
CA ALA A 66 -1.56 10.95 13.59
C ALA A 66 -1.83 12.40 13.14
N VAL A 67 -2.42 12.53 11.95
CA VAL A 67 -2.82 13.79 11.35
C VAL A 67 -4.26 13.68 10.87
N MET A 68 -5.10 14.62 11.29
CA MET A 68 -6.47 14.70 10.81
C MET A 68 -6.53 15.13 9.35
N THR A 69 -7.40 14.50 8.61
CA THR A 69 -7.66 14.75 7.18
C THR A 69 -9.16 14.74 6.92
N PRO A 70 -9.67 15.47 5.91
CA PRO A 70 -11.09 15.47 5.57
C PRO A 70 -11.65 14.06 5.30
N SER A 71 -12.89 13.82 5.70
CA SER A 71 -13.61 12.55 5.47
C SER A 71 -13.92 12.30 3.99
N GLU A 72 -14.14 13.38 3.25
CA GLU A 72 -14.61 13.39 1.86
C GLU A 72 -13.51 13.08 0.83
N LEU A 73 -12.26 12.88 1.28
CA LEU A 73 -11.17 12.55 0.37
C LEU A 73 -11.46 11.26 -0.41
N PRO A 74 -11.33 11.29 -1.75
CA PRO A 74 -11.83 10.22 -2.61
C PRO A 74 -11.05 8.91 -2.47
N SER A 75 -9.75 8.98 -2.14
CA SER A 75 -8.88 7.80 -2.06
C SER A 75 -7.88 7.85 -0.90
N GLY A 76 -7.25 6.71 -0.62
CA GLY A 76 -6.11 6.61 0.29
C GLY A 76 -4.94 7.47 -0.17
N THR A 77 -4.71 7.57 -1.47
CA THR A 77 -3.63 8.37 -2.06
C THR A 77 -3.85 9.86 -1.87
N ASP A 78 -5.09 10.35 -2.03
CA ASP A 78 -5.44 11.74 -1.72
C ASP A 78 -5.23 12.05 -0.23
N ARG A 79 -5.57 11.10 0.64
CA ARG A 79 -5.37 11.21 2.08
C ARG A 79 -3.89 11.29 2.46
N VAL A 80 -3.04 10.50 1.81
CA VAL A 80 -1.57 10.56 1.96
C VAL A 80 -1.04 11.95 1.61
N ALA A 81 -1.44 12.50 0.46
CA ALA A 81 -0.99 13.82 0.04
C ALA A 81 -1.49 14.93 0.97
N CYS A 82 -2.74 14.85 1.43
CA CYS A 82 -3.32 15.78 2.40
C CYS A 82 -2.57 15.75 3.72
N ALA A 83 -2.33 14.56 4.27
CA ALA A 83 -1.62 14.39 5.54
C ALA A 83 -0.19 14.91 5.49
N ALA A 84 0.53 14.69 4.38
CA ALA A 84 1.87 15.24 4.20
C ALA A 84 1.87 16.78 4.23
N ARG A 85 0.91 17.43 3.56
CA ARG A 85 0.76 18.89 3.59
C ARG A 85 0.44 19.40 4.99
N ASN A 86 -0.48 18.75 5.69
CA ASN A 86 -0.87 19.15 7.04
C ASN A 86 0.31 19.00 8.02
N LEU A 87 1.09 17.90 7.90
CA LEU A 87 2.29 17.69 8.72
C LEU A 87 3.33 18.79 8.51
N LEU A 88 3.57 19.19 7.26
CA LEU A 88 4.60 20.13 6.90
C LEU A 88 4.19 21.61 7.05
N GLY A 89 2.89 21.90 7.16
CA GLY A 89 2.34 23.26 7.08
C GLY A 89 2.58 23.95 5.73
N ARG A 90 3.03 23.19 4.73
CA ARG A 90 3.32 23.60 3.34
C ARG A 90 3.20 22.40 2.41
N ASP A 91 3.32 22.61 1.12
CA ASP A 91 3.45 21.49 0.18
C ASP A 91 4.80 20.75 0.35
N PHE A 92 4.80 19.46 0.09
CA PHE A 92 6.04 18.65 0.08
C PHE A 92 6.85 18.94 -1.20
N ASP A 93 8.16 18.69 -1.16
CA ASP A 93 9.04 18.96 -2.28
C ASP A 93 8.86 17.91 -3.40
N ASP A 94 9.24 18.24 -4.63
CA ASP A 94 9.09 17.35 -5.78
C ASP A 94 9.95 16.08 -5.66
N ASP A 95 11.08 16.18 -4.99
CA ASP A 95 12.01 15.08 -4.74
C ASP A 95 11.68 14.27 -3.47
N ASP A 96 10.72 14.72 -2.66
CA ASP A 96 10.32 13.96 -1.48
C ASP A 96 9.67 12.63 -1.89
N ILE A 97 9.81 11.62 -1.02
CA ILE A 97 9.23 10.30 -1.22
C ILE A 97 8.14 10.06 -0.18
N LEU A 98 6.95 9.71 -0.66
CA LEU A 98 5.80 9.41 0.17
C LEU A 98 5.40 7.96 -0.04
N VAL A 99 5.51 7.14 1.01
CA VAL A 99 5.10 5.73 0.97
C VAL A 99 3.72 5.61 1.59
N ASN A 100 2.77 5.11 0.79
CA ASN A 100 1.40 4.80 1.19
C ASN A 100 1.35 3.34 1.67
N VAL A 101 1.30 3.13 2.98
CA VAL A 101 1.19 1.80 3.59
C VAL A 101 -0.26 1.57 4.01
N GLN A 102 -0.84 0.43 3.62
CA GLN A 102 -2.23 0.13 3.94
C GLN A 102 -2.46 0.01 5.45
N GLY A 103 -3.48 0.72 5.95
CA GLY A 103 -3.82 0.74 7.39
C GLY A 103 -4.44 -0.55 7.93
N ASP A 104 -4.53 -1.58 7.12
CA ASP A 104 -5.09 -2.90 7.44
C ASP A 104 -4.09 -4.06 7.29
N GLU A 105 -2.80 -3.76 7.11
CA GLU A 105 -1.72 -4.76 6.98
C GLU A 105 -0.78 -4.77 8.20
N PRO A 106 -1.20 -5.31 9.35
CA PRO A 106 -0.41 -5.27 10.60
C PRO A 106 0.83 -6.19 10.56
N LEU A 107 0.91 -7.07 9.57
CA LEU A 107 2.03 -8.01 9.38
C LEU A 107 3.00 -7.57 8.29
N ILE A 108 2.84 -6.34 7.75
CA ILE A 108 3.71 -5.78 6.70
C ILE A 108 5.19 -5.94 7.06
N ASP A 109 5.98 -6.39 6.11
CA ASP A 109 7.44 -6.47 6.27
C ASP A 109 8.06 -5.06 6.21
N PRO A 110 8.71 -4.57 7.30
CA PRO A 110 9.42 -3.29 7.28
C PRO A 110 10.44 -3.18 6.15
N ALA A 111 11.11 -4.28 5.81
CA ALA A 111 12.09 -4.29 4.72
C ALA A 111 11.46 -3.99 3.36
N LEU A 112 10.21 -4.40 3.12
CA LEU A 112 9.48 -4.05 1.91
C LEU A 112 9.21 -2.54 1.83
N VAL A 113 8.82 -1.92 2.96
CA VAL A 113 8.58 -0.47 3.05
C VAL A 113 9.86 0.31 2.73
N GLU A 114 11.01 -0.15 3.27
CA GLU A 114 12.34 0.40 2.98
C GLU A 114 12.70 0.27 1.49
N GLN A 115 12.52 -0.93 0.90
CA GLN A 115 12.87 -1.21 -0.49
C GLN A 115 12.10 -0.34 -1.48
N LEU A 116 10.81 -0.08 -1.23
CA LEU A 116 10.00 0.79 -2.09
C LEU A 116 10.51 2.22 -2.09
N ALA A 117 10.84 2.78 -0.93
CA ALA A 117 11.41 4.12 -0.83
C ALA A 117 12.81 4.17 -1.48
N GLN A 118 13.66 3.17 -1.21
CA GLN A 118 15.01 3.08 -1.75
C GLN A 118 15.00 2.97 -3.28
N LYS A 119 14.05 2.21 -3.85
CA LYS A 119 13.92 2.07 -5.30
C LYS A 119 13.71 3.41 -6.01
N LEU A 120 12.96 4.32 -5.39
CA LEU A 120 12.79 5.68 -5.94
C LEU A 120 14.02 6.57 -5.68
N LYS A 121 14.74 6.38 -4.57
CA LYS A 121 15.97 7.13 -4.28
C LYS A 121 17.07 6.82 -5.29
N ASP A 122 17.23 5.54 -5.64
CA ASP A 122 18.32 5.05 -6.48
C ASP A 122 18.19 5.47 -7.95
N ASP A 123 16.94 5.64 -8.44
CA ASP A 123 16.74 5.89 -9.87
C ASP A 123 15.60 6.90 -10.12
N PRO A 124 15.95 8.12 -10.55
CA PRO A 124 14.99 9.19 -10.80
C PRO A 124 14.04 8.93 -11.98
N ARG A 125 14.27 7.88 -12.78
CA ARG A 125 13.35 7.50 -13.86
C ARG A 125 12.00 7.02 -13.31
N TRP A 126 11.97 6.49 -12.09
CA TRP A 126 10.76 5.99 -11.47
C TRP A 126 9.97 7.11 -10.81
N SER A 127 8.73 7.27 -11.24
CA SER A 127 7.77 8.21 -10.64
C SER A 127 7.05 7.60 -9.44
N MET A 128 6.93 6.28 -9.44
CA MET A 128 6.19 5.49 -8.46
C MET A 128 6.84 4.11 -8.31
N ALA A 129 6.69 3.48 -7.16
CA ALA A 129 7.05 2.09 -6.94
C ALA A 129 5.90 1.34 -6.26
N THR A 130 5.81 0.05 -6.52
CA THR A 130 4.87 -0.88 -5.89
C THR A 130 5.52 -2.25 -5.73
N ALA A 131 4.79 -3.20 -5.12
CA ALA A 131 5.33 -4.52 -4.83
C ALA A 131 4.51 -5.65 -5.46
N VAL A 132 5.19 -6.78 -5.64
CA VAL A 132 4.58 -8.04 -6.07
C VAL A 132 5.13 -9.22 -5.29
N THR A 133 4.29 -10.24 -5.14
CA THR A 133 4.70 -11.53 -4.58
C THR A 133 4.31 -12.66 -5.55
N PRO A 134 5.00 -13.80 -5.54
CA PRO A 134 4.64 -14.92 -6.41
C PRO A 134 3.21 -15.40 -6.19
N ILE A 135 2.51 -15.74 -7.27
CA ILE A 135 1.25 -16.50 -7.18
C ILE A 135 1.64 -17.95 -6.88
N ARG A 136 0.98 -18.55 -5.88
CA ARG A 136 1.29 -19.91 -5.41
C ARG A 136 0.19 -20.93 -5.73
N ARG A 137 -1.01 -20.46 -6.08
CA ARG A 137 -2.17 -21.30 -6.36
C ARG A 137 -2.81 -20.90 -7.67
N ALA A 138 -3.25 -21.87 -8.45
CA ALA A 138 -3.91 -21.63 -9.75
C ALA A 138 -5.22 -20.83 -9.59
N GLU A 139 -5.95 -21.06 -8.48
CA GLU A 139 -7.18 -20.35 -8.15
C GLU A 139 -6.92 -18.84 -8.00
N ASP A 140 -5.78 -18.46 -7.38
CA ASP A 140 -5.40 -17.05 -7.21
C ASP A 140 -5.09 -16.39 -8.56
N PHE A 141 -4.49 -17.13 -9.51
CA PHE A 141 -4.24 -16.62 -10.86
C PHE A 141 -5.55 -16.33 -11.61
N ALA A 142 -6.53 -17.20 -11.47
CA ALA A 142 -7.85 -17.04 -12.11
C ALA A 142 -8.75 -16.01 -11.41
N ALA A 143 -8.52 -15.75 -10.11
CA ALA A 143 -9.39 -14.91 -9.30
C ALA A 143 -9.31 -13.42 -9.71
N LYS A 144 -10.47 -12.80 -9.97
CA LYS A 144 -10.58 -11.34 -10.23
C LYS A 144 -10.26 -10.46 -9.02
N SER A 145 -10.31 -11.01 -7.82
CA SER A 145 -9.90 -10.32 -6.59
C SER A 145 -8.39 -10.18 -6.46
N VAL A 146 -7.62 -11.05 -7.10
CA VAL A 146 -6.17 -11.01 -7.16
C VAL A 146 -5.75 -10.23 -8.40
N VAL A 147 -4.99 -9.16 -8.20
CA VAL A 147 -4.46 -8.34 -9.31
C VAL A 147 -3.14 -8.92 -9.78
N LYS A 148 -3.02 -9.15 -11.08
CA LYS A 148 -1.79 -9.58 -11.73
C LYS A 148 -1.07 -8.39 -12.33
N VAL A 149 0.25 -8.49 -12.47
CA VAL A 149 1.06 -7.49 -13.14
C VAL A 149 2.11 -8.14 -14.03
N VAL A 150 2.32 -7.56 -15.18
CA VAL A 150 3.41 -7.91 -16.10
C VAL A 150 4.45 -6.80 -16.09
N THR A 151 5.72 -7.18 -16.14
CA THR A 151 6.84 -6.24 -16.05
C THR A 151 7.73 -6.33 -17.27
N ASP A 152 8.42 -5.23 -17.57
CA ASP A 152 9.51 -5.21 -18.53
C ASP A 152 10.80 -5.83 -17.94
N ARG A 153 11.86 -5.86 -18.74
CA ARG A 153 13.18 -6.39 -18.34
C ARG A 153 13.85 -5.60 -17.21
N ASP A 154 13.49 -4.31 -17.05
CA ASP A 154 14.08 -3.41 -16.07
C ASP A 154 13.28 -3.42 -14.74
N GLY A 155 12.19 -4.20 -14.68
CA GLY A 155 11.30 -4.31 -13.54
C GLY A 155 10.25 -3.20 -13.48
N GLY A 156 10.00 -2.52 -14.60
CA GLY A 156 8.90 -1.56 -14.74
C GLY A 156 7.58 -2.26 -15.03
N ALA A 157 6.50 -1.79 -14.43
CA ALA A 157 5.16 -2.31 -14.72
C ALA A 157 4.74 -1.94 -16.16
N LEU A 158 4.34 -2.95 -16.93
CA LEU A 158 3.74 -2.78 -18.25
C LEU A 158 2.21 -2.64 -18.14
N TYR A 159 1.58 -3.47 -17.32
CA TYR A 159 0.14 -3.42 -17.07
C TYR A 159 -0.25 -4.16 -15.80
N PHE A 160 -1.36 -3.73 -15.18
CA PHE A 160 -2.02 -4.40 -14.06
C PHE A 160 -3.42 -4.83 -14.51
N SER A 161 -3.82 -6.05 -14.17
CA SER A 161 -5.15 -6.54 -14.52
C SER A 161 -5.73 -7.52 -13.49
N ARG A 162 -7.05 -7.51 -13.40
CA ARG A 162 -7.80 -8.57 -12.71
C ARG A 162 -7.92 -9.84 -13.56
N ALA A 163 -7.75 -9.72 -14.89
CA ALA A 163 -7.67 -10.87 -15.77
C ALA A 163 -6.37 -11.68 -15.54
N PRO A 164 -6.34 -12.97 -15.88
CA PRO A 164 -5.12 -13.78 -15.89
C PRO A 164 -4.13 -13.25 -16.94
N ILE A 165 -3.08 -12.58 -16.51
CA ILE A 165 -1.98 -12.09 -17.36
C ILE A 165 -0.60 -12.46 -16.76
N PRO A 166 0.42 -12.76 -17.61
CA PRO A 166 0.32 -12.95 -19.07
C PRO A 166 -0.47 -14.22 -19.44
N CYS A 167 -1.06 -14.24 -20.61
CA CYS A 167 -1.72 -15.43 -21.14
C CYS A 167 -0.64 -16.38 -21.70
N ASP A 168 -0.61 -17.62 -21.23
CA ASP A 168 0.10 -18.69 -21.94
C ASP A 168 -0.81 -19.19 -23.06
N ARG A 169 -0.41 -18.94 -24.30
CA ARG A 169 -1.23 -19.25 -25.46
C ARG A 169 -1.39 -20.75 -25.70
N ASP A 170 -0.34 -21.49 -25.44
CA ASP A 170 -0.21 -22.86 -25.93
C ASP A 170 -0.33 -23.90 -24.79
N ASN A 171 -0.24 -23.46 -23.53
CA ASN A 171 -0.21 -24.35 -22.36
C ASN A 171 -1.10 -23.87 -21.21
N VAL A 172 -1.33 -24.76 -20.27
CA VAL A 172 -1.83 -24.38 -18.94
C VAL A 172 -0.71 -23.67 -18.18
N PRO A 173 -0.96 -22.48 -17.60
CA PRO A 173 0.07 -21.73 -16.89
C PRO A 173 0.75 -22.53 -15.77
N GLU A 174 2.06 -22.62 -15.81
CA GLU A 174 2.86 -23.18 -14.71
C GLU A 174 2.97 -22.13 -13.60
N ILE A 175 2.12 -22.20 -12.59
CA ILE A 175 1.95 -21.17 -11.55
C ILE A 175 3.24 -20.86 -10.78
N HIS A 176 4.17 -21.79 -10.68
CA HIS A 176 5.47 -21.56 -10.03
C HIS A 176 6.48 -20.81 -10.91
N ASN A 177 6.14 -20.53 -12.18
CA ASN A 177 6.97 -19.69 -13.03
C ASN A 177 7.00 -18.26 -12.45
N PRO A 178 8.18 -17.63 -12.32
CA PRO A 178 8.34 -16.29 -11.76
C PRO A 178 7.65 -15.17 -12.57
N LEU A 179 7.10 -15.48 -13.75
CA LEU A 179 6.26 -14.55 -14.50
C LEU A 179 4.92 -14.26 -13.80
N TYR A 180 4.38 -15.24 -13.06
CA TYR A 180 3.06 -15.13 -12.44
C TYR A 180 3.17 -14.54 -11.05
N VAL A 181 2.90 -13.25 -10.96
CA VAL A 181 2.98 -12.50 -9.71
C VAL A 181 1.68 -11.77 -9.44
N ARG A 182 1.33 -11.65 -8.16
CA ARG A 182 0.24 -10.82 -7.70
C ARG A 182 0.75 -9.50 -7.14
N HIS A 183 0.05 -8.46 -7.44
CA HIS A 183 0.29 -7.12 -6.94
C HIS A 183 -0.10 -7.00 -5.45
N LEU A 184 0.71 -6.28 -4.69
CA LEU A 184 0.43 -5.84 -3.32
C LEU A 184 0.09 -4.35 -3.34
N GLY A 185 -0.95 -3.96 -2.60
CA GLY A 185 -1.51 -2.60 -2.58
C GLY A 185 -0.66 -1.55 -1.84
N ILE A 186 0.65 -1.70 -1.81
CA ILE A 186 1.57 -0.74 -1.22
C ILE A 186 2.26 0.09 -2.31
N TYR A 187 2.44 1.39 -2.06
CA TYR A 187 2.98 2.29 -3.07
C TYR A 187 3.95 3.31 -2.48
N ALA A 188 5.01 3.61 -3.22
CA ALA A 188 5.82 4.79 -2.99
C ALA A 188 5.66 5.76 -4.15
N TYR A 189 5.61 7.05 -3.87
CA TYR A 189 5.45 8.10 -4.84
C TYR A 189 6.57 9.13 -4.71
N ARG A 190 7.08 9.61 -5.84
CA ARG A 190 7.86 10.85 -5.88
C ARG A 190 6.92 12.04 -5.73
N GLY A 191 7.28 13.02 -4.91
CA GLY A 191 6.42 14.17 -4.57
C GLY A 191 5.88 14.91 -5.79
N GLY A 192 6.75 15.24 -6.75
CA GLY A 192 6.33 15.93 -7.97
C GLY A 192 5.36 15.13 -8.84
N PHE A 193 5.48 13.79 -8.84
CA PHE A 193 4.50 12.92 -9.49
C PHE A 193 3.18 12.90 -8.71
N LEU A 194 3.22 12.69 -7.40
CA LEU A 194 2.02 12.64 -6.56
C LEU A 194 1.16 13.90 -6.67
N LYS A 195 1.79 15.10 -6.71
CA LYS A 195 1.08 16.37 -6.90
C LYS A 195 0.28 16.43 -8.19
N ARG A 196 0.79 15.82 -9.28
CA ARG A 196 0.08 15.73 -10.57
C ARG A 196 -0.98 14.66 -10.53
N TYR A 197 -0.65 13.50 -9.96
CA TYR A 197 -1.53 12.33 -9.90
C TYR A 197 -2.85 12.61 -9.18
N ILE A 198 -2.84 13.30 -8.04
CA ILE A 198 -4.06 13.64 -7.29
C ILE A 198 -4.95 14.69 -7.96
N LYS A 199 -4.42 15.40 -8.97
CA LYS A 199 -5.19 16.36 -9.78
C LYS A 199 -5.79 15.73 -11.03
N GLU A 200 -5.26 14.58 -11.45
CA GLU A 200 -5.71 13.88 -12.64
C GLU A 200 -7.02 13.11 -12.34
N PRO A 201 -8.07 13.29 -13.12
CA PRO A 201 -9.32 12.54 -12.94
C PRO A 201 -9.09 11.05 -13.27
N PRO A 202 -9.92 10.15 -12.68
CA PRO A 202 -9.86 8.73 -12.99
C PRO A 202 -10.04 8.43 -14.48
N CYS A 203 -9.09 7.70 -15.08
CA CYS A 203 -9.16 7.27 -16.48
C CYS A 203 -10.08 6.06 -16.66
N ASP A 204 -10.42 5.74 -17.93
CA ASP A 204 -11.35 4.65 -18.22
C ASP A 204 -10.79 3.27 -17.86
N LEU A 205 -9.48 3.05 -17.97
CA LEU A 205 -8.84 1.81 -17.53
C LEU A 205 -9.00 1.62 -16.00
N GLU A 206 -8.74 2.67 -15.23
CA GLU A 206 -8.94 2.68 -13.78
C GLU A 206 -10.39 2.38 -13.41
N LYS A 207 -11.35 3.05 -14.07
CA LYS A 207 -12.80 2.84 -13.83
C LYS A 207 -13.24 1.42 -14.14
N THR A 208 -12.69 0.82 -15.19
CA THR A 208 -13.05 -0.52 -15.66
C THR A 208 -12.48 -1.60 -14.73
N GLU A 209 -11.19 -1.56 -14.48
CA GLU A 209 -10.49 -2.55 -13.66
C GLU A 209 -10.63 -2.28 -12.14
N LYS A 210 -11.07 -1.07 -11.75
CA LYS A 210 -11.06 -0.59 -10.35
C LYS A 210 -9.66 -0.69 -9.73
N LEU A 211 -8.67 -0.17 -10.47
CA LEU A 211 -7.25 -0.19 -10.14
C LEU A 211 -6.67 1.21 -10.33
N GLU A 212 -6.45 1.93 -9.22
CA GLU A 212 -5.97 3.33 -9.23
C GLU A 212 -4.60 3.49 -9.93
N GLN A 213 -3.71 2.51 -9.82
CA GLN A 213 -2.39 2.55 -10.44
C GLN A 213 -2.42 2.55 -11.97
N LEU A 214 -3.52 2.16 -12.60
CA LEU A 214 -3.70 2.27 -14.04
C LEU A 214 -3.77 3.73 -14.50
N ARG A 215 -4.26 4.65 -13.67
CA ARG A 215 -4.20 6.09 -13.93
C ARG A 215 -2.75 6.57 -14.03
N ALA A 216 -1.87 6.06 -13.16
CA ALA A 216 -0.46 6.41 -13.22
C ALA A 216 0.19 5.96 -14.55
N LEU A 217 -0.08 4.73 -15.01
CA LEU A 217 0.37 4.26 -16.32
C LEU A 217 -0.23 5.08 -17.46
N TRP A 218 -1.53 5.42 -17.38
CA TRP A 218 -2.21 6.29 -18.34
C TRP A 218 -1.54 7.67 -18.48
N MET A 219 -1.07 8.23 -17.38
CA MET A 219 -0.31 9.48 -17.34
C MET A 219 1.13 9.34 -17.88
N GLY A 220 1.55 8.16 -18.31
CA GLY A 220 2.91 7.88 -18.76
C GLY A 220 3.94 7.72 -17.64
N ALA A 221 3.50 7.50 -16.40
CA ALA A 221 4.41 7.27 -15.29
C ALA A 221 5.11 5.92 -15.41
N LYS A 222 6.39 5.89 -15.07
CA LYS A 222 7.14 4.65 -14.89
C LYS A 222 6.97 4.16 -13.45
N ILE A 223 6.41 2.96 -13.29
CA ILE A 223 6.16 2.34 -11.99
C ILE A 223 7.17 1.20 -11.81
N ALA A 224 8.08 1.33 -10.86
CA ALA A 224 8.98 0.25 -10.47
C ALA A 224 8.23 -0.84 -9.71
N VAL A 225 8.56 -2.10 -9.96
CA VAL A 225 7.97 -3.25 -9.28
C VAL A 225 9.03 -3.95 -8.44
N VAL A 226 8.86 -3.93 -7.12
CA VAL A 226 9.72 -4.63 -6.16
C VAL A 226 9.15 -6.03 -5.92
N ARG A 227 10.00 -7.06 -6.01
CA ARG A 227 9.62 -8.45 -5.71
C ARG A 227 9.87 -8.75 -4.24
N THR A 228 8.88 -9.34 -3.58
CA THR A 228 8.97 -9.74 -2.17
C THR A 228 8.43 -11.15 -1.96
N GLN A 229 8.72 -11.72 -0.79
CA GLN A 229 8.07 -12.93 -0.28
C GLN A 229 6.96 -12.61 0.73
N ASP A 230 6.76 -11.33 1.07
CA ASP A 230 5.63 -10.89 1.89
C ASP A 230 4.32 -11.27 1.20
N GLU A 231 3.42 -11.90 1.94
CA GLU A 231 2.14 -12.36 1.40
C GLU A 231 1.07 -11.28 1.44
N GLY A 232 1.34 -10.10 1.99
CA GLY A 232 0.37 -9.01 2.12
C GLY A 232 -0.89 -9.46 2.86
N VAL A 233 -0.71 -9.93 4.10
CA VAL A 233 -1.81 -10.45 4.91
C VAL A 233 -2.55 -9.29 5.56
N GLY A 234 -3.65 -8.90 4.94
CA GLY A 234 -4.53 -7.83 5.44
C GLY A 234 -5.67 -8.34 6.33
N VAL A 235 -6.31 -7.40 7.01
CA VAL A 235 -7.53 -7.59 7.80
C VAL A 235 -8.66 -6.85 7.10
N ASP A 236 -9.57 -7.59 6.46
CA ASP A 236 -10.72 -7.03 5.76
C ASP A 236 -12.06 -7.34 6.44
N THR A 237 -12.10 -8.43 7.18
CA THR A 237 -13.29 -8.94 7.88
C THR A 237 -12.98 -9.22 9.36
N PRO A 238 -14.01 -9.37 10.22
CA PRO A 238 -13.80 -9.82 11.60
C PRO A 238 -13.08 -11.18 11.70
N GLU A 239 -13.31 -12.09 10.76
CA GLU A 239 -12.66 -13.39 10.71
C GLU A 239 -11.16 -13.25 10.44
N ASP A 240 -10.77 -12.31 9.55
CA ASP A 240 -9.36 -11.97 9.34
C ASP A 240 -8.73 -11.42 10.61
N ALA A 241 -9.44 -10.56 11.37
CA ALA A 241 -8.94 -10.00 12.62
C ALA A 241 -8.60 -11.11 13.64
N VAL A 242 -9.45 -12.13 13.75
CA VAL A 242 -9.19 -13.30 14.62
C VAL A 242 -7.97 -14.09 14.14
N ARG A 243 -7.89 -14.35 12.83
CA ARG A 243 -6.77 -15.10 12.23
C ARG A 243 -5.44 -14.38 12.41
N VAL A 244 -5.41 -13.08 12.10
CA VAL A 244 -4.21 -12.25 12.21
C VAL A 244 -3.82 -12.03 13.67
N GLY A 245 -4.81 -11.87 14.57
CA GLY A 245 -4.57 -11.77 16.01
C GLY A 245 -3.76 -12.97 16.55
N LYS A 246 -4.11 -14.19 16.17
CA LYS A 246 -3.36 -15.39 16.55
C LYS A 246 -1.91 -15.37 16.05
N ILE A 247 -1.68 -14.92 14.80
CA ILE A 247 -0.32 -14.81 14.25
C ILE A 247 0.50 -13.78 15.05
N LEU A 248 -0.12 -12.66 15.45
CA LEU A 248 0.54 -11.63 16.26
C LEU A 248 0.91 -12.15 17.65
N GLU A 249 0.02 -12.92 18.31
CA GLU A 249 0.29 -13.57 19.60
C GLU A 249 1.46 -14.56 19.48
N GLU A 250 1.49 -15.39 18.45
CA GLU A 250 2.58 -16.34 18.22
C GLU A 250 3.92 -15.65 17.94
N ARG A 251 3.92 -14.49 17.25
CA ARG A 251 5.14 -13.68 17.03
C ARG A 251 5.64 -13.01 18.30
N ALA A 252 4.74 -12.60 19.20
CA ALA A 252 5.10 -11.95 20.46
C ALA A 252 5.65 -12.95 21.49
N ALA A 253 5.34 -14.24 21.37
CA ALA A 253 5.81 -15.30 22.25
C ALA A 253 7.21 -15.85 21.90
N LYS A 254 7.80 -15.42 20.78
CA LYS A 254 9.14 -15.79 20.29
C LYS A 254 10.17 -14.73 20.59
#